data_dcc44b5a9197ec4bc51527a932eb83db
#
_entry.id   dcc44b5a9197ec4bc51527a932eb83db
#
_cell.length_a   1.000
_cell.length_b   1.000
_cell.length_c   1.000
_cell.angle_alpha   90.00
_cell.angle_beta   90.00
_cell.angle_gamma   90.00
#
_symmetry.space_group_name_H-M   'P 1'
#
loop_
_entity.id
_entity.type
_entity.pdbx_description
1 polymer ?
#
loop_
_entity_poly.entity_id
_entity_poly.type
_entity_poly.pdbx_seq_one_letter_code
_entity_poly.pdbx_strand_id
1 'polypeptide(L)'
;MAKTSAKEHILDSYEEILIEQGPGGVTLEAVAARAGVSKGGLLYHFGSKDALVEGLMERLATLSDEDLEQARTAPEGVVSWYLRTAITDVTQRKPLHRTTMATIRIMLNEPRVAEVVQVYNQKIHDLISEHVSDPLSAELIILVGDGLYLRAALGRDDASSLLDRIDEIKARIQRD
;
A
#
# COMPACT_ATOMS: atom_id res chain seq x y z
N MET A 1 11.85 8.66 19.92
CA MET A 1 10.94 8.84 18.79
C MET A 1 11.54 9.86 17.85
N ALA A 2 11.89 9.50 16.63
CA ALA A 2 12.34 10.45 15.61
C ALA A 2 11.19 11.42 15.34
N LYS A 3 11.48 12.72 15.34
CA LYS A 3 10.50 13.76 15.04
C LYS A 3 10.16 13.65 13.55
N THR A 4 8.93 13.21 13.23
CA THR A 4 8.44 13.15 11.85
C THR A 4 8.68 14.50 11.17
N SER A 5 9.24 14.50 9.97
CA SER A 5 9.56 15.77 9.28
C SER A 5 8.27 16.49 8.85
N ALA A 6 8.33 17.81 8.69
CA ALA A 6 7.19 18.57 8.19
C ALA A 6 6.72 18.06 6.82
N LYS A 7 7.65 17.60 5.96
CA LYS A 7 7.34 16.97 4.67
C LYS A 7 6.45 15.74 4.86
N GLU A 8 6.80 14.87 5.81
CA GLU A 8 6.02 13.65 6.11
C GLU A 8 4.63 13.97 6.67
N HIS A 9 4.51 14.93 7.59
CA HIS A 9 3.21 15.37 8.11
C HIS A 9 2.29 15.94 7.03
N ILE A 10 2.85 16.66 6.05
CA ILE A 10 2.09 17.18 4.93
C ILE A 10 1.56 16.02 4.06
N LEU A 11 2.39 15.03 3.75
CA LEU A 11 1.98 13.85 2.99
C LEU A 11 0.96 13.01 3.76
N ASP A 12 1.12 12.81 5.06
CA ASP A 12 0.14 12.14 5.92
C ASP A 12 -1.23 12.81 5.82
N SER A 13 -1.24 14.14 5.94
CA SER A 13 -2.47 14.93 5.84
C SER A 13 -3.10 14.88 4.44
N TYR A 14 -2.29 14.83 3.40
CA TYR A 14 -2.74 14.68 2.03
C TYR A 14 -3.41 13.31 1.81
N GLU A 15 -2.77 12.21 2.27
CA GLU A 15 -3.33 10.86 2.23
C GLU A 15 -4.68 10.78 2.98
N GLU A 16 -4.78 11.36 4.17
CA GLU A 16 -6.02 11.39 4.95
C GLU A 16 -7.15 12.08 4.19
N ILE A 17 -6.90 13.26 3.59
CA ILE A 17 -7.90 13.96 2.79
C ILE A 17 -8.33 13.13 1.59
N LEU A 18 -7.39 12.49 0.88
CA LEU A 18 -7.70 11.62 -0.24
C LEU A 18 -8.60 10.45 0.18
N ILE A 19 -8.29 9.80 1.28
CA ILE A 19 -9.06 8.65 1.79
C ILE A 19 -10.46 9.07 2.22
N GLU A 20 -10.58 10.17 2.98
CA GLU A 20 -11.84 10.62 3.57
C GLU A 20 -12.76 11.30 2.55
N GLN A 21 -12.22 12.18 1.72
CA GLN A 21 -12.98 13.11 0.88
C GLN A 21 -12.78 12.89 -0.62
N GLY A 22 -11.79 12.08 -0.99
CA GLY A 22 -11.38 11.89 -2.37
C GLY A 22 -10.62 13.09 -2.96
N PRO A 23 -10.27 13.05 -4.26
CA PRO A 23 -9.46 14.09 -4.91
C PRO A 23 -10.13 15.46 -4.94
N GLY A 24 -11.46 15.51 -4.92
CA GLY A 24 -12.24 16.76 -4.88
C GLY A 24 -12.06 17.56 -3.59
N GLY A 25 -11.73 16.92 -2.47
CA GLY A 25 -11.45 17.57 -1.18
C GLY A 25 -10.05 18.17 -1.09
N VAL A 26 -9.16 17.86 -2.02
CA VAL A 26 -7.75 18.28 -1.95
C VAL A 26 -7.59 19.73 -2.43
N THR A 27 -7.24 20.62 -1.50
CA THR A 27 -6.69 21.95 -1.77
C THR A 27 -5.40 22.14 -0.97
N LEU A 28 -4.48 22.99 -1.44
CA LEU A 28 -3.25 23.29 -0.69
C LEU A 28 -3.56 23.85 0.70
N GLU A 29 -4.63 24.64 0.80
CA GLU A 29 -5.13 25.20 2.05
C GLU A 29 -5.64 24.12 3.00
N ALA A 30 -6.43 23.15 2.50
CA ALA A 30 -6.95 22.05 3.30
C ALA A 30 -5.82 21.14 3.82
N VAL A 31 -4.84 20.85 2.97
CA VAL A 31 -3.66 20.05 3.36
C VAL A 31 -2.80 20.79 4.38
N ALA A 32 -2.53 22.09 4.17
CA ALA A 32 -1.76 22.90 5.13
C ALA A 32 -2.45 22.99 6.50
N ALA A 33 -3.77 23.25 6.49
CA ALA A 33 -4.57 23.32 7.71
C ALA A 33 -4.56 21.98 8.48
N ARG A 34 -4.73 20.87 7.79
CA ARG A 34 -4.70 19.51 8.40
C ARG A 34 -3.31 19.17 8.95
N ALA A 35 -2.25 19.52 8.21
CA ALA A 35 -0.86 19.30 8.64
C ALA A 35 -0.40 20.24 9.74
N GLY A 36 -1.20 21.23 10.14
CA GLY A 36 -0.83 22.23 11.14
C GLY A 36 0.32 23.14 10.70
N VAL A 37 0.49 23.36 9.38
CA VAL A 37 1.51 24.24 8.83
C VAL A 37 0.89 25.45 8.14
N SER A 38 1.66 26.53 7.99
CA SER A 38 1.22 27.66 7.16
C SER A 38 1.21 27.28 5.68
N LYS A 39 0.41 27.96 4.86
CA LYS A 39 0.44 27.77 3.39
C LYS A 39 1.85 27.97 2.82
N GLY A 40 2.61 28.97 3.33
CA GLY A 40 3.99 29.18 2.94
C GLY A 40 4.92 28.02 3.34
N GLY A 41 4.69 27.43 4.51
CA GLY A 41 5.39 26.22 4.97
C GLY A 41 5.10 25.01 4.10
N LEU A 42 3.84 24.82 3.66
CA LEU A 42 3.50 23.79 2.70
C LEU A 42 4.19 24.04 1.37
N LEU A 43 4.08 25.24 0.82
CA LEU A 43 4.67 25.60 -0.50
C LEU A 43 6.20 25.47 -0.53
N TYR A 44 6.86 25.59 0.62
CA TYR A 44 8.30 25.33 0.73
C TYR A 44 8.65 23.86 0.47
N HIS A 45 7.80 22.94 0.91
CA HIS A 45 8.00 21.48 0.74
C HIS A 45 7.36 20.96 -0.53
N PHE A 46 6.17 21.47 -0.89
CA PHE A 46 5.38 21.04 -2.05
C PHE A 46 4.81 22.27 -2.77
N GLY A 47 5.44 22.66 -3.84
CA GLY A 47 5.11 23.90 -4.56
C GLY A 47 3.74 23.89 -5.26
N SER A 48 3.11 22.72 -5.42
CA SER A 48 1.86 22.55 -6.14
C SER A 48 1.11 21.28 -5.67
N LYS A 49 -0.13 21.10 -6.13
CA LYS A 49 -0.85 19.82 -5.98
C LYS A 49 -0.12 18.69 -6.70
N ASP A 50 0.46 18.98 -7.85
CA ASP A 50 1.25 18.02 -8.64
C ASP A 50 2.46 17.51 -7.86
N ALA A 51 3.16 18.40 -7.14
CA ALA A 51 4.26 18.02 -6.26
C ALA A 51 3.80 17.12 -5.08
N LEU A 52 2.56 17.28 -4.59
CA LEU A 52 1.98 16.36 -3.60
C LEU A 52 1.72 14.97 -4.20
N VAL A 53 1.24 14.91 -5.44
CA VAL A 53 1.07 13.63 -6.17
C VAL A 53 2.41 12.96 -6.38
N GLU A 54 3.44 13.70 -6.79
CA GLU A 54 4.80 13.19 -6.94
C GLU A 54 5.34 12.64 -5.61
N GLY A 55 5.18 13.40 -4.51
CA GLY A 55 5.57 12.93 -3.18
C GLY A 55 4.84 11.67 -2.73
N LEU A 56 3.56 11.51 -3.09
CA LEU A 56 2.78 10.29 -2.81
C LEU A 56 3.34 9.10 -3.61
N MET A 57 3.67 9.30 -4.89
CA MET A 57 4.26 8.25 -5.74
C MET A 57 5.65 7.83 -5.22
N GLU A 58 6.50 8.78 -4.83
CA GLU A 58 7.81 8.51 -4.23
C GLU A 58 7.66 7.69 -2.94
N ARG A 59 6.71 8.08 -2.07
CA ARG A 59 6.42 7.38 -0.82
C ARG A 59 5.92 5.95 -1.10
N LEU A 60 4.99 5.78 -2.05
CA LEU A 60 4.50 4.46 -2.44
C LEU A 60 5.65 3.57 -2.91
N ALA A 61 6.51 4.06 -3.80
CA ALA A 61 7.65 3.31 -4.31
C ALA A 61 8.61 2.90 -3.18
N THR A 62 8.94 3.83 -2.27
CA THR A 62 9.83 3.55 -1.12
C THR A 62 9.24 2.48 -0.21
N LEU A 63 7.97 2.65 0.21
CA LEU A 63 7.31 1.69 1.10
C LEU A 63 7.13 0.32 0.43
N SER A 64 6.90 0.29 -0.88
CA SER A 64 6.81 -0.94 -1.65
C SER A 64 8.15 -1.67 -1.73
N ASP A 65 9.26 -0.97 -1.91
CA ASP A 65 10.58 -1.59 -1.94
C ASP A 65 10.99 -2.11 -0.55
N GLU A 66 10.65 -1.39 0.52
CA GLU A 66 10.84 -1.85 1.91
C GLU A 66 10.02 -3.11 2.20
N ASP A 67 8.78 -3.16 1.70
CA ASP A 67 7.86 -4.30 1.85
C ASP A 67 8.41 -5.56 1.15
N LEU A 68 8.89 -5.42 -0.08
CA LEU A 68 9.52 -6.50 -0.84
C LEU A 68 10.78 -7.03 -0.15
N GLU A 69 11.59 -6.17 0.44
CA GLU A 69 12.78 -6.58 1.18
C GLU A 69 12.43 -7.35 2.46
N GLN A 70 11.37 -6.91 3.16
CA GLN A 70 10.83 -7.66 4.29
C GLN A 70 10.31 -9.04 3.87
N ALA A 71 9.62 -9.13 2.71
CA ALA A 71 9.16 -10.40 2.17
C ALA A 71 10.32 -11.36 1.88
N ARG A 72 11.42 -10.88 1.26
CA ARG A 72 12.61 -11.68 0.93
C ARG A 72 13.28 -12.26 2.16
N THR A 73 13.26 -11.55 3.27
CA THR A 73 13.93 -11.92 4.53
C THR A 73 12.99 -12.55 5.55
N ALA A 74 11.72 -12.75 5.21
CA ALA A 74 10.72 -13.29 6.13
C ALA A 74 11.02 -14.75 6.51
N PRO A 75 11.10 -15.10 7.80
CA PRO A 75 11.44 -16.44 8.27
C PRO A 75 10.39 -17.51 7.89
N GLU A 76 9.13 -17.12 7.71
CA GLU A 76 8.05 -17.98 7.24
C GLU A 76 8.04 -18.20 5.73
N GLY A 77 8.92 -17.51 5.00
CA GLY A 77 9.02 -17.50 3.55
C GLY A 77 8.04 -16.55 2.86
N VAL A 78 8.42 -16.13 1.63
CA VAL A 78 7.75 -15.09 0.83
C VAL A 78 6.24 -15.29 0.71
N VAL A 79 5.78 -16.49 0.36
CA VAL A 79 4.35 -16.76 0.13
C VAL A 79 3.53 -16.62 1.40
N SER A 80 3.98 -17.21 2.50
CA SER A 80 3.28 -17.12 3.79
C SER A 80 3.27 -15.68 4.30
N TRP A 81 4.39 -14.97 4.14
CA TRP A 81 4.52 -13.55 4.48
C TRP A 81 3.54 -12.70 3.66
N TYR A 82 3.50 -12.85 2.34
CA TYR A 82 2.61 -12.11 1.45
C TYR A 82 1.14 -12.29 1.81
N LEU A 83 0.68 -13.54 1.98
CA LEU A 83 -0.71 -13.82 2.35
C LEU A 83 -1.07 -13.27 3.75
N ARG A 84 -0.13 -13.28 4.69
CA ARG A 84 -0.33 -12.74 6.04
C ARG A 84 -0.43 -11.22 6.03
N THR A 85 0.49 -10.55 5.33
CA THR A 85 0.54 -9.09 5.28
C THR A 85 -0.65 -8.50 4.55
N ALA A 86 -1.23 -9.20 3.58
CA ALA A 86 -2.48 -8.84 2.95
C ALA A 86 -3.63 -8.55 3.95
N ILE A 87 -3.62 -9.20 5.11
CA ILE A 87 -4.59 -8.96 6.18
C ILE A 87 -4.03 -8.00 7.24
N THR A 88 -2.79 -8.25 7.71
CA THR A 88 -2.24 -7.52 8.86
C THR A 88 -1.96 -6.06 8.54
N ASP A 89 -1.60 -5.73 7.32
CA ASP A 89 -1.32 -4.35 6.92
C ASP A 89 -2.56 -3.47 6.98
N VAL A 90 -3.70 -4.04 6.63
CA VAL A 90 -5.00 -3.37 6.75
C VAL A 90 -5.42 -3.24 8.21
N THR A 91 -5.42 -4.34 8.96
CA THR A 91 -5.92 -4.38 10.34
C THR A 91 -5.07 -3.55 11.30
N GLN A 92 -3.76 -3.48 11.05
CA GLN A 92 -2.79 -2.68 11.81
C GLN A 92 -2.60 -1.26 11.25
N ARG A 93 -3.29 -0.92 10.16
CA ARG A 93 -3.21 0.39 9.48
C ARG A 93 -1.77 0.80 9.18
N LYS A 94 -0.98 -0.12 8.62
CA LYS A 94 0.41 0.15 8.28
C LYS A 94 0.54 1.28 7.24
N PRO A 95 1.70 1.96 7.19
CA PRO A 95 1.92 3.07 6.26
C PRO A 95 1.65 2.70 4.79
N LEU A 96 2.16 1.54 4.32
CA LEU A 96 1.93 1.09 2.95
C LEU A 96 0.44 0.95 2.63
N HIS A 97 -0.37 0.36 3.53
CA HIS A 97 -1.82 0.28 3.34
C HIS A 97 -2.47 1.66 3.19
N ARG A 98 -2.11 2.62 4.06
CA ARG A 98 -2.66 3.98 4.00
C ARG A 98 -2.30 4.66 2.68
N THR A 99 -1.02 4.59 2.28
CA THR A 99 -0.54 5.15 1.01
C THR A 99 -1.23 4.50 -0.19
N THR A 100 -1.39 3.17 -0.17
CA THR A 100 -2.12 2.42 -1.22
C THR A 100 -3.58 2.89 -1.32
N MET A 101 -4.28 3.06 -0.18
CA MET A 101 -5.66 3.55 -0.19
C MET A 101 -5.76 4.96 -0.78
N ALA A 102 -4.86 5.88 -0.41
CA ALA A 102 -4.80 7.22 -0.98
C ALA A 102 -4.54 7.18 -2.50
N THR A 103 -3.62 6.31 -2.93
CA THR A 103 -3.25 6.12 -4.33
C THR A 103 -4.44 5.63 -5.17
N ILE A 104 -5.20 4.64 -4.69
CA ILE A 104 -6.41 4.13 -5.35
C ILE A 104 -7.43 5.26 -5.60
N ARG A 105 -7.53 6.22 -4.68
CA ARG A 105 -8.49 7.34 -4.80
C ARG A 105 -8.19 8.29 -5.96
N ILE A 106 -6.94 8.37 -6.41
CA ILE A 106 -6.52 9.31 -7.47
C ILE A 106 -6.11 8.63 -8.78
N MET A 107 -5.83 7.31 -8.77
CA MET A 107 -5.26 6.62 -9.93
C MET A 107 -6.13 6.72 -11.21
N LEU A 108 -7.45 6.85 -11.09
CA LEU A 108 -8.34 7.01 -12.24
C LEU A 108 -8.22 8.38 -12.91
N ASN A 109 -7.73 9.39 -12.18
CA ASN A 109 -7.57 10.76 -12.67
C ASN A 109 -6.09 11.12 -12.93
N GLU A 110 -5.17 10.27 -12.48
CA GLU A 110 -3.73 10.46 -12.55
C GLU A 110 -3.04 9.21 -13.12
N PRO A 111 -2.93 9.07 -14.44
CA PRO A 111 -2.38 7.87 -15.08
C PRO A 111 -0.96 7.51 -14.59
N ARG A 112 -0.12 8.50 -14.25
CA ARG A 112 1.23 8.30 -13.68
C ARG A 112 1.20 7.47 -12.39
N VAL A 113 0.14 7.65 -11.59
CA VAL A 113 -0.05 6.92 -10.34
C VAL A 113 -0.36 5.44 -10.63
N ALA A 114 -1.19 5.17 -11.64
CA ALA A 114 -1.46 3.80 -12.08
C ALA A 114 -0.19 3.07 -12.53
N GLU A 115 0.73 3.76 -13.22
CA GLU A 115 2.01 3.19 -13.64
C GLU A 115 2.87 2.75 -12.45
N VAL A 116 2.94 3.56 -11.39
CA VAL A 116 3.70 3.21 -10.16
C VAL A 116 3.08 1.98 -9.47
N VAL A 117 1.75 1.91 -9.40
CA VAL A 117 1.04 0.74 -8.85
C VAL A 117 1.34 -0.51 -9.68
N GLN A 118 1.32 -0.40 -11.01
CA GLN A 118 1.64 -1.52 -11.90
C GLN A 118 3.07 -2.02 -11.70
N VAL A 119 4.04 -1.12 -11.52
CA VAL A 119 5.43 -1.50 -11.23
C VAL A 119 5.52 -2.28 -9.93
N TYR A 120 4.83 -1.87 -8.87
CA TYR A 120 4.80 -2.62 -7.61
C TYR A 120 4.16 -3.99 -7.78
N ASN A 121 3.00 -4.08 -8.44
CA ASN A 121 2.32 -5.34 -8.69
C ASN A 121 3.21 -6.31 -9.49
N GLN A 122 3.94 -5.81 -10.49
CA GLN A 122 4.87 -6.63 -11.26
C GLN A 122 6.02 -7.15 -10.38
N LYS A 123 6.58 -6.33 -9.51
CA LYS A 123 7.64 -6.76 -8.58
C LYS A 123 7.15 -7.85 -7.61
N ILE A 124 5.91 -7.75 -7.12
CA ILE A 124 5.28 -8.81 -6.29
C ILE A 124 5.12 -10.10 -7.10
N HIS A 125 4.61 -9.99 -8.33
CA HIS A 125 4.45 -11.13 -9.22
C HIS A 125 5.78 -11.84 -9.47
N ASP A 126 6.83 -11.08 -9.78
CA ASP A 126 8.16 -11.62 -10.03
C ASP A 126 8.71 -12.31 -8.78
N LEU A 127 8.58 -11.68 -7.61
CA LEU A 127 9.02 -12.24 -6.34
C LEU A 127 8.29 -13.55 -5.98
N ILE A 128 6.98 -13.62 -6.17
CA ILE A 128 6.22 -14.86 -5.93
C ILE A 128 6.66 -15.94 -6.93
N SER A 129 6.84 -15.60 -8.21
CA SER A 129 7.27 -16.52 -9.27
C SER A 129 8.68 -17.08 -9.06
N GLU A 130 9.57 -16.35 -8.39
CA GLU A 130 10.88 -16.84 -7.97
C GLU A 130 10.78 -17.99 -6.94
N HIS A 131 9.68 -18.08 -6.19
CA HIS A 131 9.48 -19.02 -5.08
C HIS A 131 8.41 -20.09 -5.35
N VAL A 132 7.68 -19.97 -6.44
CA VAL A 132 6.60 -20.88 -6.84
C VAL A 132 6.81 -21.28 -8.30
N SER A 133 7.18 -22.55 -8.52
CA SER A 133 7.59 -23.03 -9.85
C SER A 133 6.43 -23.19 -10.84
N ASP A 134 5.21 -23.50 -10.34
CA ASP A 134 4.04 -23.59 -11.20
C ASP A 134 3.40 -22.21 -11.40
N PRO A 135 3.33 -21.70 -12.66
CA PRO A 135 2.79 -20.37 -12.94
C PRO A 135 1.34 -20.18 -12.50
N LEU A 136 0.50 -21.22 -12.59
CA LEU A 136 -0.89 -21.13 -12.17
C LEU A 136 -0.99 -20.98 -10.64
N SER A 137 -0.19 -21.74 -9.91
CA SER A 137 -0.10 -21.62 -8.44
C SER A 137 0.38 -20.23 -8.02
N ALA A 138 1.35 -19.62 -8.71
CA ALA A 138 1.80 -18.27 -8.47
C ALA A 138 0.66 -17.24 -8.65
N GLU A 139 -0.07 -17.32 -9.76
CA GLU A 139 -1.24 -16.46 -10.01
C GLU A 139 -2.34 -16.65 -8.95
N LEU A 140 -2.63 -17.89 -8.56
CA LEU A 140 -3.63 -18.16 -7.52
C LEU A 140 -3.23 -17.58 -6.16
N ILE A 141 -1.95 -17.61 -5.80
CA ILE A 141 -1.44 -16.98 -4.57
C ILE A 141 -1.68 -15.48 -4.61
N ILE A 142 -1.38 -14.82 -5.73
CA ILE A 142 -1.58 -13.38 -5.91
C ILE A 142 -3.07 -13.05 -5.80
N LEU A 143 -3.93 -13.74 -6.53
CA LEU A 143 -5.38 -13.54 -6.47
C LEU A 143 -5.96 -13.75 -5.07
N VAL A 144 -5.45 -14.73 -4.32
CA VAL A 144 -5.87 -14.95 -2.92
C VAL A 144 -5.40 -13.80 -2.04
N GLY A 145 -4.15 -13.33 -2.19
CA GLY A 145 -3.63 -12.18 -1.46
C GLY A 145 -4.45 -10.92 -1.69
N ASP A 146 -4.75 -10.60 -2.95
CA ASP A 146 -5.60 -9.47 -3.33
C ASP A 146 -7.01 -9.60 -2.74
N GLY A 147 -7.58 -10.80 -2.78
CA GLY A 147 -8.88 -11.08 -2.18
C GLY A 147 -8.90 -10.91 -0.66
N LEU A 148 -7.85 -11.37 0.02
CA LEU A 148 -7.68 -11.20 1.47
C LEU A 148 -7.54 -9.71 1.84
N TYR A 149 -6.71 -8.98 1.11
CA TYR A 149 -6.52 -7.54 1.29
C TYR A 149 -7.84 -6.78 1.12
N LEU A 150 -8.57 -7.04 0.03
CA LEU A 150 -9.84 -6.38 -0.25
C LEU A 150 -10.88 -6.68 0.85
N ARG A 151 -11.00 -7.94 1.29
CA ARG A 151 -11.92 -8.33 2.37
C ARG A 151 -11.58 -7.62 3.67
N ALA A 152 -10.31 -7.55 4.04
CA ALA A 152 -9.86 -6.81 5.21
C ALA A 152 -10.15 -5.31 5.08
N ALA A 153 -9.87 -4.71 3.92
CA ALA A 153 -10.13 -3.29 3.65
C ALA A 153 -11.63 -2.92 3.69
N LEU A 154 -12.52 -3.89 3.38
CA LEU A 154 -13.98 -3.74 3.52
C LEU A 154 -14.49 -4.00 4.95
N GLY A 155 -13.59 -4.20 5.92
CA GLY A 155 -13.96 -4.43 7.33
C GLY A 155 -14.62 -5.77 7.59
N ARG A 156 -14.34 -6.80 6.78
CA ARG A 156 -14.90 -8.14 6.99
C ARG A 156 -14.06 -8.89 8.02
N ASP A 157 -14.64 -9.15 9.17
CA ASP A 157 -14.00 -9.86 10.30
C ASP A 157 -13.52 -11.28 9.93
N ASP A 158 -14.14 -11.89 8.91
CA ASP A 158 -13.77 -13.23 8.43
C ASP A 158 -12.36 -13.28 7.79
N ALA A 159 -11.78 -12.15 7.34
CA ALA A 159 -10.42 -12.12 6.85
C ALA A 159 -9.42 -12.48 7.95
N SER A 160 -9.60 -11.96 9.18
CA SER A 160 -8.71 -12.26 10.30
C SER A 160 -8.74 -13.73 10.72
N SER A 161 -9.89 -14.42 10.56
CA SER A 161 -10.00 -15.85 10.87
C SER A 161 -9.19 -16.75 9.95
N LEU A 162 -8.71 -16.21 8.81
CA LEU A 162 -7.87 -16.95 7.87
C LEU A 162 -6.38 -16.85 8.19
N LEU A 163 -5.97 -15.96 9.10
CA LEU A 163 -4.55 -15.81 9.49
C LEU A 163 -3.96 -17.12 10.02
N ASP A 164 -4.70 -17.85 10.86
CA ASP A 164 -4.25 -19.13 11.41
C ASP A 164 -4.26 -20.28 10.38
N ARG A 165 -4.81 -20.04 9.19
CA ARG A 165 -4.96 -21.02 8.10
C ARG A 165 -4.10 -20.72 6.88
N ILE A 166 -3.17 -19.77 6.96
CA ILE A 166 -2.31 -19.37 5.83
C ILE A 166 -1.55 -20.59 5.27
N ASP A 167 -0.99 -21.43 6.15
CA ASP A 167 -0.25 -22.62 5.70
C ASP A 167 -1.16 -23.65 5.03
N GLU A 168 -2.41 -23.77 5.47
CA GLU A 168 -3.40 -24.65 4.82
C GLU A 168 -3.79 -24.09 3.45
N ILE A 169 -3.98 -22.79 3.30
CA ILE A 169 -4.28 -22.12 2.03
C ILE A 169 -3.13 -22.36 1.05
N LYS A 170 -1.91 -22.08 1.46
CA LYS A 170 -0.69 -22.31 0.68
C LYS A 170 -0.59 -23.77 0.21
N ALA A 171 -0.74 -24.72 1.14
CA ALA A 171 -0.65 -26.15 0.81
C ALA A 171 -1.74 -26.63 -0.17
N ARG A 172 -2.91 -25.97 -0.19
CA ARG A 172 -3.99 -26.30 -1.15
C ARG A 172 -3.73 -25.76 -2.54
N ILE A 173 -3.07 -24.59 -2.65
CA ILE A 173 -2.74 -23.97 -3.92
C ILE A 173 -1.53 -24.68 -4.58
N GLN A 174 -0.54 -25.07 -3.77
CA GLN A 174 0.71 -25.69 -4.24
C GLN A 174 0.64 -27.23 -4.30
N ARG A 175 -0.56 -27.81 -4.29
CA ARG A 175 -0.72 -29.26 -4.53
C ARG A 175 -0.46 -29.57 -6.00
N ASP A 176 0.54 -30.42 -6.23
CA ASP A 176 0.81 -31.11 -7.50
C ASP A 176 -0.38 -32.00 -7.90
#